data_dcd4908530a28ea8a02f532da8bc9058
#
_entry.id   dcd4908530a28ea8a02f532da8bc9058
#
_cell.length_a   1.000
_cell.length_b   1.000
_cell.length_c   1.000
_cell.angle_alpha   90.00
_cell.angle_beta   90.00
_cell.angle_gamma   90.00
#
_symmetry.space_group_name_H-M   'P 1'
#
loop_
_entity.id
_entity.type
_entity.pdbx_description
1 polymer ?
#
loop_
_entity_poly.entity_id
_entity_poly.type
_entity_poly.pdbx_seq_one_letter_code
_entity_poly.pdbx_strand_id
1 'polypeptide(L)'
;NFTNLMKNYSTGWFKVPACGAGTANTEFEVLTGISSRFFGPGEYPYKGKLREQSLESLGYVLKSHGYNTHAMHDHRALFYNRNEVYASLGFDNFTSLEYMNNIVKTPTGWAKDKVMTDDIMNIIKRSDTRDLLHIISVQGHGAYPTERVFKDPYTTVTAKDEATKW
;
A
#
# COMPACT_ATOMS: atom_id res chain seq x y z
N ASN A 1 14.18 8.55 -10.09
CA ASN A 1 12.75 8.77 -10.29
C ASN A 1 12.17 7.63 -11.12
N PHE A 2 10.86 7.42 -11.10
CA PHE A 2 10.19 6.29 -11.74
C PHE A 2 10.50 6.19 -13.25
N THR A 3 10.49 7.30 -13.97
CA THR A 3 10.82 7.37 -15.41
C THR A 3 12.20 6.82 -15.73
N ASN A 4 13.19 7.02 -14.84
CA ASN A 4 14.52 6.45 -15.04
C ASN A 4 14.56 4.95 -14.75
N LEU A 5 13.79 4.48 -13.77
CA LEU A 5 13.66 3.04 -13.50
C LEU A 5 13.05 2.30 -14.69
N MET A 6 12.06 2.89 -15.35
CA MET A 6 11.42 2.30 -16.55
C MET A 6 12.41 2.00 -17.70
N LYS A 7 13.56 2.65 -17.74
CA LYS A 7 14.58 2.41 -18.80
C LYS A 7 15.34 1.11 -18.59
N ASN A 8 15.46 0.65 -17.34
CA ASN A 8 16.35 -0.45 -16.97
C ASN A 8 15.62 -1.63 -16.34
N TYR A 9 14.32 -1.50 -16.06
CA TYR A 9 13.51 -2.53 -15.38
C TYR A 9 12.21 -2.77 -16.14
N SER A 10 11.67 -3.98 -16.01
CA SER A 10 10.38 -4.33 -16.57
C SER A 10 9.28 -3.47 -15.94
N THR A 11 8.42 -2.94 -16.79
CA THR A 11 7.29 -2.10 -16.39
C THR A 11 6.04 -2.50 -17.15
N GLY A 12 4.87 -2.15 -16.63
CA GLY A 12 3.61 -2.48 -17.27
C GLY A 12 2.44 -1.75 -16.63
N TRP A 13 1.26 -2.03 -17.15
CA TRP A 13 -0.01 -1.48 -16.69
C TRP A 13 -0.85 -2.57 -16.04
N PHE A 14 -1.39 -2.28 -14.87
CA PHE A 14 -2.37 -3.14 -14.20
C PHE A 14 -3.75 -2.48 -14.23
N LYS A 15 -4.75 -3.27 -14.60
CA LYS A 15 -6.15 -2.88 -14.38
C LYS A 15 -6.54 -3.27 -12.97
N VAL A 16 -6.91 -2.28 -12.17
CA VAL A 16 -7.27 -2.46 -10.76
C VAL A 16 -8.78 -2.25 -10.56
N PRO A 17 -9.41 -2.91 -9.56
CA PRO A 17 -10.85 -2.82 -9.32
C PRO A 17 -11.29 -1.50 -8.67
N ALA A 18 -10.36 -0.78 -8.04
CA ALA A 18 -10.64 0.45 -7.34
C ALA A 18 -9.95 1.64 -8.00
N CYS A 19 -10.68 2.74 -8.18
CA CYS A 19 -10.18 3.99 -8.71
C CYS A 19 -10.69 5.14 -7.83
N GLY A 20 -9.77 5.99 -7.33
CA GLY A 20 -10.08 7.16 -6.52
C GLY A 20 -10.48 6.90 -5.07
N ALA A 21 -10.98 5.72 -4.73
CA ALA A 21 -11.29 5.28 -3.37
C ALA A 21 -11.30 3.75 -3.28
N GLY A 22 -11.20 3.20 -2.05
CA GLY A 22 -11.36 1.77 -1.84
C GLY A 22 -10.13 0.92 -2.19
N THR A 23 -8.92 1.42 -1.98
CA THR A 23 -7.65 0.71 -2.21
C THR A 23 -7.64 -0.70 -1.59
N ALA A 24 -8.31 -0.89 -0.45
CA ALA A 24 -8.46 -2.18 0.22
C ALA A 24 -9.06 -3.29 -0.68
N ASN A 25 -9.88 -2.94 -1.68
CA ASN A 25 -10.39 -3.92 -2.63
C ASN A 25 -9.31 -4.40 -3.61
N THR A 26 -8.40 -3.50 -4.02
CA THR A 26 -7.23 -3.89 -4.81
C THR A 26 -6.26 -4.74 -4.00
N GLU A 27 -5.99 -4.35 -2.75
CA GLU A 27 -5.18 -5.14 -1.82
C GLU A 27 -5.75 -6.55 -1.66
N PHE A 28 -7.07 -6.66 -1.49
CA PHE A 28 -7.76 -7.94 -1.38
C PHE A 28 -7.54 -8.82 -2.62
N GLU A 29 -7.77 -8.28 -3.82
CA GLU A 29 -7.57 -9.05 -5.06
C GLU A 29 -6.11 -9.50 -5.24
N VAL A 30 -5.15 -8.63 -4.94
CA VAL A 30 -3.72 -8.96 -5.05
C VAL A 30 -3.33 -10.06 -4.07
N LEU A 31 -3.83 -9.99 -2.83
CA LEU A 31 -3.41 -10.92 -1.79
C LEU A 31 -4.14 -12.27 -1.83
N THR A 32 -5.36 -12.32 -2.37
CA THR A 32 -6.18 -13.53 -2.36
C THR A 32 -6.42 -14.16 -3.74
N GLY A 33 -6.20 -13.39 -4.81
CA GLY A 33 -6.59 -13.80 -6.16
C GLY A 33 -8.11 -13.82 -6.43
N ILE A 34 -8.92 -13.41 -5.45
CA ILE A 34 -10.38 -13.41 -5.54
C ILE A 34 -10.85 -12.05 -6.07
N SER A 35 -11.65 -12.04 -7.11
CA SER A 35 -12.16 -10.79 -7.67
C SER A 35 -13.20 -10.12 -6.75
N SER A 36 -13.05 -8.82 -6.54
CA SER A 36 -14.01 -7.99 -5.82
C SER A 36 -15.39 -7.93 -6.48
N ARG A 37 -15.53 -8.40 -7.72
CA ARG A 37 -16.83 -8.55 -8.41
C ARG A 37 -17.80 -9.49 -7.71
N PHE A 38 -17.32 -10.37 -6.83
CA PHE A 38 -18.17 -11.28 -6.05
C PHE A 38 -18.82 -10.58 -4.85
N PHE A 39 -18.49 -9.33 -4.59
CA PHE A 39 -19.07 -8.51 -3.53
C PHE A 39 -20.06 -7.50 -4.10
N GLY A 40 -21.01 -7.08 -3.28
CA GLY A 40 -22.01 -6.07 -3.66
C GLY A 40 -21.39 -4.67 -3.83
N PRO A 41 -22.10 -3.77 -4.50
CA PRO A 41 -21.66 -2.39 -4.64
C PRO A 41 -21.39 -1.73 -3.28
N GLY A 42 -20.19 -1.18 -3.10
CA GLY A 42 -19.80 -0.53 -1.84
C GLY A 42 -19.38 -1.48 -0.73
N GLU A 43 -19.37 -2.79 -0.94
CA GLU A 43 -18.82 -3.73 0.00
C GLU A 43 -17.28 -3.73 -0.02
N TYR A 44 -16.73 -3.80 1.19
CA TYR A 44 -15.31 -3.92 1.43
C TYR A 44 -15.03 -5.21 2.21
N PRO A 45 -14.35 -6.21 1.62
CA PRO A 45 -13.98 -7.44 2.33
C PRO A 45 -13.28 -7.15 3.67
N TYR A 46 -12.46 -6.13 3.73
CA TYR A 46 -11.74 -5.68 4.92
C TYR A 46 -12.64 -5.15 6.05
N LYS A 47 -13.87 -4.72 5.75
CA LYS A 47 -14.85 -4.27 6.75
C LYS A 47 -15.84 -5.35 7.16
N GLY A 48 -15.82 -6.47 6.46
CA GLY A 48 -16.72 -7.61 6.68
C GLY A 48 -16.02 -8.80 7.35
N LYS A 49 -16.30 -9.97 6.82
CA LYS A 49 -15.91 -11.28 7.40
C LYS A 49 -14.41 -11.51 7.53
N LEU A 50 -13.57 -10.83 6.73
CA LEU A 50 -12.10 -10.98 6.85
C LEU A 50 -11.50 -10.50 8.17
N ARG A 51 -12.27 -9.75 8.96
CA ARG A 51 -11.86 -9.40 10.32
C ARG A 51 -11.89 -10.62 11.26
N GLU A 52 -12.72 -11.58 10.97
CA GLU A 52 -13.07 -12.69 11.89
C GLU A 52 -12.71 -14.07 11.32
N GLN A 53 -12.41 -14.15 10.03
CA GLN A 53 -12.18 -15.41 9.34
C GLN A 53 -10.90 -15.38 8.53
N SER A 54 -10.05 -16.38 8.72
CA SER A 54 -8.88 -16.60 7.87
C SER A 54 -9.30 -16.99 6.46
N LEU A 55 -8.55 -16.47 5.49
CA LEU A 55 -8.71 -16.78 4.08
C LEU A 55 -7.34 -17.12 3.49
N GLU A 56 -7.30 -18.15 2.64
CA GLU A 56 -6.08 -18.44 1.87
C GLU A 56 -5.62 -17.21 1.09
N SER A 57 -4.35 -16.92 1.18
CA SER A 57 -3.78 -15.71 0.63
C SER A 57 -2.30 -15.90 0.30
N LEU A 58 -1.73 -14.93 -0.40
CA LEU A 58 -0.29 -14.88 -0.66
C LEU A 58 0.54 -14.95 0.64
N GLY A 59 0.02 -14.39 1.76
CA GLY A 59 0.65 -14.50 3.06
C GLY A 59 0.77 -15.94 3.53
N TYR A 60 -0.31 -16.71 3.54
CA TYR A 60 -0.29 -18.13 3.92
C TYR A 60 0.53 -18.98 2.96
N VAL A 61 0.36 -18.78 1.65
CA VAL A 61 1.09 -19.55 0.63
C VAL A 61 2.60 -19.37 0.79
N LEU A 62 3.09 -18.14 0.85
CA LEU A 62 4.54 -17.91 0.97
C LEU A 62 5.09 -18.32 2.34
N LYS A 63 4.31 -18.15 3.41
CA LYS A 63 4.68 -18.65 4.72
C LYS A 63 4.87 -20.17 4.73
N SER A 64 4.01 -20.94 4.05
CA SER A 64 4.17 -22.39 3.91
C SER A 64 5.44 -22.78 3.12
N HIS A 65 6.01 -21.86 2.37
CA HIS A 65 7.27 -22.00 1.65
C HIS A 65 8.47 -21.39 2.39
N GLY A 66 8.35 -21.09 3.67
CA GLY A 66 9.43 -20.62 4.54
C GLY A 66 9.76 -19.13 4.40
N TYR A 67 8.81 -18.32 3.94
CA TYR A 67 8.96 -16.88 3.94
C TYR A 67 8.49 -16.29 5.28
N ASN A 68 9.18 -15.28 5.78
CA ASN A 68 8.62 -14.35 6.75
C ASN A 68 7.66 -13.40 6.02
N THR A 69 6.56 -13.03 6.65
CA THR A 69 5.52 -12.23 6.00
C THR A 69 5.22 -10.96 6.78
N HIS A 70 5.46 -9.80 6.14
CA HIS A 70 5.33 -8.50 6.75
C HIS A 70 4.39 -7.62 5.92
N ALA A 71 3.40 -7.04 6.56
CA ALA A 71 2.60 -5.96 5.99
C ALA A 71 3.03 -4.62 6.58
N MET A 72 2.98 -3.55 5.80
CA MET A 72 3.36 -2.21 6.23
C MET A 72 2.46 -1.15 5.60
N HIS A 73 2.04 -0.16 6.38
CA HIS A 73 1.25 0.97 5.91
C HIS A 73 1.56 2.22 6.72
N ASP A 74 1.95 3.30 6.05
CA ASP A 74 2.27 4.59 6.68
C ASP A 74 1.01 5.43 7.03
N HIS A 75 -0.06 4.73 7.42
CA HIS A 75 -1.29 5.27 7.97
C HIS A 75 -1.76 4.45 9.18
N ARG A 76 -2.89 4.85 9.79
CA ARG A 76 -3.41 4.22 11.02
C ARG A 76 -3.80 2.77 10.81
N ALA A 77 -3.43 1.92 11.76
CA ALA A 77 -3.74 0.48 11.74
C ALA A 77 -5.22 0.16 11.59
N LEU A 78 -6.06 0.93 12.27
CA LEU A 78 -7.51 0.73 12.28
C LEU A 78 -8.20 1.13 10.98
N PHE A 79 -7.52 1.85 10.08
CA PHE A 79 -8.11 2.23 8.80
C PHE A 79 -8.27 0.99 7.91
N TYR A 80 -9.52 0.68 7.53
CA TYR A 80 -9.94 -0.60 6.93
C TYR A 80 -9.67 -1.82 7.81
N ASN A 81 -9.49 -1.67 9.13
CA ASN A 81 -9.19 -2.77 10.06
C ASN A 81 -7.97 -3.62 9.66
N ARG A 82 -6.96 -2.99 9.06
CA ARG A 82 -5.79 -3.70 8.53
C ARG A 82 -5.05 -4.51 9.57
N ASN A 83 -5.05 -4.06 10.83
CA ASN A 83 -4.47 -4.80 11.96
C ASN A 83 -5.05 -6.21 12.12
N GLU A 84 -6.38 -6.35 11.94
CA GLU A 84 -7.06 -7.66 12.04
C GLU A 84 -6.99 -8.42 10.72
N VAL A 85 -7.18 -7.71 9.61
CA VAL A 85 -7.23 -8.31 8.28
C VAL A 85 -5.90 -8.93 7.87
N TYR A 86 -4.76 -8.27 8.09
CA TYR A 86 -3.48 -8.87 7.72
C TYR A 86 -3.16 -10.10 8.56
N ALA A 87 -3.54 -10.13 9.84
CA ALA A 87 -3.43 -11.35 10.64
C ALA A 87 -4.29 -12.48 10.06
N SER A 88 -5.53 -12.19 9.66
CA SER A 88 -6.44 -13.15 9.00
C SER A 88 -5.95 -13.60 7.62
N LEU A 89 -5.10 -12.82 6.96
CA LEU A 89 -4.44 -13.15 5.69
C LEU A 89 -3.03 -13.76 5.88
N GLY A 90 -2.69 -14.19 7.09
CA GLY A 90 -1.48 -14.96 7.38
C GLY A 90 -0.19 -14.15 7.47
N PHE A 91 -0.24 -12.84 7.59
CA PHE A 91 0.95 -12.04 7.85
C PHE A 91 1.40 -12.18 9.30
N ASP A 92 2.72 -12.38 9.50
CA ASP A 92 3.34 -12.52 10.82
C ASP A 92 3.38 -11.18 11.55
N ASN A 93 3.59 -10.09 10.81
CA ASN A 93 3.74 -8.75 11.37
C ASN A 93 3.00 -7.72 10.51
N PHE A 94 2.47 -6.70 11.19
CA PHE A 94 1.97 -5.49 10.57
C PHE A 94 2.53 -4.24 11.25
N THR A 95 3.27 -3.44 10.49
CA THR A 95 3.80 -2.15 10.94
C THR A 95 2.94 -1.03 10.37
N SER A 96 2.22 -0.35 11.23
CA SER A 96 1.45 0.85 10.89
C SER A 96 2.18 2.12 11.30
N LEU A 97 1.66 3.29 10.92
CA LEU A 97 2.24 4.59 11.23
C LEU A 97 2.53 4.77 12.73
N GLU A 98 1.69 4.20 13.61
CA GLU A 98 1.84 4.30 15.07
C GLU A 98 3.13 3.65 15.58
N TYR A 99 3.72 2.74 14.83
CA TYR A 99 4.96 2.03 15.17
C TYR A 99 6.19 2.56 14.43
N MET A 100 6.02 3.56 13.55
CA MET A 100 7.10 4.16 12.77
C MET A 100 7.75 5.33 13.53
N ASN A 101 9.04 5.54 13.30
CA ASN A 101 9.80 6.64 13.88
C ASN A 101 10.06 7.74 12.86
N ASN A 102 10.42 8.94 13.33
CA ASN A 102 10.84 10.06 12.48
C ASN A 102 9.81 10.44 11.39
N ILE A 103 8.53 10.45 11.76
CA ILE A 103 7.44 10.72 10.84
C ILE A 103 7.54 12.16 10.31
N VAL A 104 7.75 12.28 9.01
CA VAL A 104 7.69 13.55 8.28
C VAL A 104 6.41 13.55 7.44
N LYS A 105 5.66 14.64 7.51
CA LYS A 105 4.40 14.78 6.75
C LYS A 105 4.54 15.68 5.54
N THR A 106 3.68 15.48 4.56
CA THR A 106 3.45 16.40 3.46
C THR A 106 2.72 17.65 3.96
N PRO A 107 2.71 18.75 3.20
CA PRO A 107 1.89 19.93 3.54
C PRO A 107 0.39 19.62 3.67
N THR A 108 -0.09 18.57 3.03
CA THR A 108 -1.47 18.07 3.10
C THR A 108 -1.73 17.15 4.27
N GLY A 109 -0.73 16.90 5.13
CA GLY A 109 -0.86 16.13 6.36
C GLY A 109 -0.60 14.62 6.26
N TRP A 110 -0.38 14.07 5.06
CA TRP A 110 -0.05 12.66 4.87
C TRP A 110 1.41 12.36 5.25
N ALA A 111 1.67 11.18 5.78
CA ALA A 111 3.04 10.72 5.98
C ALA A 111 3.78 10.63 4.64
N LYS A 112 5.07 10.95 4.64
CA LYS A 112 5.90 10.72 3.45
C LYS A 112 6.35 9.27 3.41
N ASP A 113 6.26 8.63 2.25
CA ASP A 113 6.63 7.22 2.05
C ASP A 113 8.05 6.89 2.52
N LYS A 114 8.93 7.89 2.55
CA LYS A 114 10.29 7.74 3.07
C LYS A 114 10.34 7.22 4.51
N VAL A 115 9.30 7.42 5.32
CA VAL A 115 9.26 6.93 6.69
C VAL A 115 9.39 5.40 6.76
N MET A 116 8.89 4.70 5.76
CA MET A 116 8.93 3.23 5.68
C MET A 116 10.30 2.67 5.29
N THR A 117 11.19 3.49 4.71
CA THR A 117 12.44 3.00 4.11
C THR A 117 13.35 2.34 5.13
N ASP A 118 13.52 2.94 6.30
CA ASP A 118 14.40 2.42 7.34
C ASP A 118 13.85 1.11 7.91
N ASP A 119 12.54 1.01 8.11
CA ASP A 119 11.89 -0.20 8.60
C ASP A 119 11.99 -1.34 7.59
N ILE A 120 11.77 -1.06 6.29
CA ILE A 120 11.96 -2.02 5.20
C ILE A 120 13.40 -2.55 5.19
N MET A 121 14.38 -1.64 5.23
CA MET A 121 15.79 -2.03 5.22
C MET A 121 16.20 -2.82 6.47
N ASN A 122 15.62 -2.51 7.63
CA ASN A 122 15.86 -3.25 8.86
C ASN A 122 15.28 -4.66 8.80
N ILE A 123 14.09 -4.84 8.23
CA ILE A 123 13.51 -6.18 8.03
C ILE A 123 14.43 -7.00 7.13
N ILE A 124 14.78 -6.50 5.95
CA ILE A 124 15.63 -7.20 4.98
C ILE A 124 17.01 -7.56 5.57
N LYS A 125 17.63 -6.64 6.32
CA LYS A 125 18.96 -6.87 6.90
C LYS A 125 18.98 -7.85 8.06
N ARG A 126 17.88 -7.98 8.80
CA ARG A 126 17.78 -8.87 9.96
C ARG A 126 17.27 -10.26 9.61
N SER A 127 16.68 -10.39 8.45
CA SER A 127 16.15 -11.66 7.97
C SER A 127 17.28 -12.58 7.55
N ASP A 128 17.20 -13.83 7.96
CA ASP A 128 18.07 -14.93 7.57
C ASP A 128 17.39 -15.86 6.56
N THR A 129 16.19 -15.51 6.13
CA THR A 129 15.38 -16.24 5.15
C THR A 129 14.81 -15.30 4.10
N ARG A 130 13.78 -15.72 3.37
CA ARG A 130 13.09 -14.91 2.38
C ARG A 130 11.97 -14.14 3.06
N ASP A 131 11.72 -12.93 2.58
CA ASP A 131 10.66 -12.06 3.09
C ASP A 131 9.62 -11.76 2.02
N LEU A 132 8.35 -11.81 2.40
CA LEU A 132 7.25 -11.15 1.71
C LEU A 132 7.01 -9.80 2.39
N LEU A 133 7.18 -8.72 1.66
CA LEU A 133 6.87 -7.37 2.11
C LEU A 133 5.68 -6.82 1.31
N HIS A 134 4.51 -6.74 1.95
CA HIS A 134 3.33 -6.08 1.40
C HIS A 134 3.24 -4.66 1.93
N ILE A 135 3.52 -3.68 1.08
CA ILE A 135 3.69 -2.29 1.48
C ILE A 135 2.66 -1.42 0.78
N ILE A 136 1.90 -0.66 1.56
CA ILE A 136 0.90 0.30 1.08
C ILE A 136 1.31 1.70 1.53
N SER A 137 1.47 2.62 0.57
CA SER A 137 1.80 4.01 0.84
C SER A 137 0.57 4.91 0.91
N VAL A 138 0.67 6.02 1.66
CA VAL A 138 -0.40 7.02 1.79
C VAL A 138 -0.03 8.38 1.22
N GLN A 139 1.23 8.64 0.92
CA GLN A 139 1.70 9.97 0.51
C GLN A 139 0.93 10.55 -0.68
N GLY A 140 0.58 9.71 -1.64
CA GLY A 140 -0.17 10.09 -2.84
C GLY A 140 -1.69 10.11 -2.68
N HIS A 141 -2.21 10.00 -1.44
CA HIS A 141 -3.66 9.98 -1.20
C HIS A 141 -4.31 11.34 -1.45
N GLY A 142 -5.53 11.37 -2.03
CA GLY A 142 -6.39 12.57 -2.06
C GLY A 142 -6.74 13.10 -0.64
N ALA A 143 -7.26 14.30 -0.42
CA ALA A 143 -7.68 15.27 -1.42
C ALA A 143 -6.46 16.00 -2.00
N TYR A 144 -6.43 16.12 -3.33
CA TYR A 144 -5.36 16.83 -4.00
C TYR A 144 -5.59 18.34 -3.85
N PRO A 145 -4.55 19.12 -3.50
CA PRO A 145 -4.69 20.56 -3.40
C PRO A 145 -4.92 21.18 -4.78
N THR A 146 -5.75 22.19 -4.84
CA THR A 146 -5.99 22.98 -6.06
C THR A 146 -4.90 24.03 -6.32
N GLU A 147 -4.04 24.24 -5.32
CA GLU A 147 -2.92 25.19 -5.40
C GLU A 147 -1.60 24.45 -5.20
N ARG A 148 -0.54 25.06 -5.71
CA ARG A 148 0.83 24.53 -5.56
C ARG A 148 1.26 24.55 -4.09
N VAL A 149 1.43 23.39 -3.47
CA VAL A 149 1.84 23.25 -2.06
C VAL A 149 3.35 22.99 -1.89
N PHE A 150 4.04 22.55 -2.93
CA PHE A 150 5.48 22.33 -2.93
C PHE A 150 6.19 23.47 -3.69
N LYS A 151 7.21 24.03 -3.09
CA LYS A 151 8.02 25.07 -3.73
C LYS A 151 8.75 24.52 -4.97
N ASP A 152 9.34 23.35 -4.82
CA ASP A 152 10.08 22.65 -5.87
C ASP A 152 9.53 21.23 -6.05
N PRO A 153 8.62 21.01 -7.02
CA PRO A 153 8.06 19.67 -7.25
C PRO A 153 9.13 18.76 -7.88
N TYR A 154 9.18 17.51 -7.40
CA TYR A 154 10.09 16.47 -7.92
C TYR A 154 9.71 15.95 -9.30
N THR A 155 8.51 16.27 -9.77
CA THR A 155 7.99 15.84 -11.06
C THR A 155 7.55 17.04 -11.87
N THR A 156 7.84 17.00 -13.17
CA THR A 156 7.32 17.97 -14.14
C THR A 156 6.20 17.30 -14.92
N VAL A 157 5.03 17.92 -14.94
CA VAL A 157 3.91 17.47 -15.78
C VAL A 157 3.94 18.29 -17.06
N THR A 158 4.02 17.59 -18.20
CA THR A 158 3.83 18.20 -19.51
C THR A 158 2.40 17.88 -19.96
N ALA A 159 1.57 18.91 -20.04
CA ALA A 159 0.20 18.76 -20.47
C ALA A 159 -0.05 19.64 -21.71
N LYS A 160 -1.05 19.26 -22.52
CA LYS A 160 -1.41 19.98 -23.75
C LYS A 160 -2.08 21.32 -23.45
N ASP A 161 -2.68 21.46 -22.29
CA ASP A 161 -3.40 22.65 -21.83
C ASP A 161 -3.30 22.81 -20.30
N GLU A 162 -3.68 23.98 -19.79
CA GLU A 162 -3.62 24.29 -18.36
C GLU A 162 -4.58 23.42 -17.53
N ALA A 163 -5.73 22.98 -18.10
CA ALA A 163 -6.71 22.18 -17.38
C ALA A 163 -6.20 20.76 -17.07
N THR A 164 -5.24 20.27 -17.85
CA THR A 164 -4.65 18.93 -17.69
C THR A 164 -3.34 18.92 -16.90
N LYS A 165 -2.86 20.09 -16.43
CA LYS A 165 -1.65 20.19 -15.59
C LYS A 165 -1.82 19.77 -14.14
N TRP A 166 -3.07 19.49 -13.71
CA TRP A 166 -3.44 19.21 -12.31
C TRP A 166 -3.96 17.80 -12.10
#